data_56aa344fedbe25854fe3df126c076cd3
#
_entry.id   56aa344fedbe25854fe3df126c076cd3
#
_cell.length_a   1.000
_cell.length_b   1.000
_cell.length_c   1.000
_cell.angle_alpha   90.00
_cell.angle_beta   90.00
_cell.angle_gamma   90.00
#
_symmetry.space_group_name_H-M   'P 1'
#
loop_
_entity.id
_entity.type
_entity.pdbx_description
1 polymer ?
#
loop_
_entity_poly.entity_id
_entity_poly.type
_entity_poly.pdbx_seq_one_letter_code
_entity_poly.pdbx_strand_id
1 'polypeptide(L)'
;FHFTGITPALGDNVAAICLEACKAAKAKGITVSCDLNYRNKLWSKEKAGQVMGELCKYVDVCISNEEDANDVFGIKSEGTEVTAGELNKEGYKEVAQKLTDRFGFKKVAITLRTSISANDNRWAAMLYEDGQSYFSKEYLMHIVDRVGGGDSFGGGLIYACLNDYDPQSTIEFAVAASCLKHSVEGDFNMVSVDEVKKLAGGDASGRVQR
;
A
#
# COMPACT_ATOMS: atom_id res chain seq x y z
N PHE A 1 10.45 -9.29 -6.02
CA PHE A 1 10.71 -9.52 -4.61
C PHE A 1 9.92 -8.51 -3.76
N HIS A 2 9.19 -9.00 -2.75
CA HIS A 2 8.41 -8.14 -1.85
C HIS A 2 8.82 -8.36 -0.39
N PHE A 3 8.87 -7.28 0.40
CA PHE A 3 9.02 -7.31 1.85
C PHE A 3 8.17 -6.21 2.51
N THR A 4 7.93 -6.34 3.80
CA THR A 4 7.26 -5.29 4.60
C THR A 4 8.22 -4.74 5.65
N GLY A 5 8.00 -3.52 6.12
CA GLY A 5 8.78 -2.90 7.19
C GLY A 5 8.70 -3.64 8.53
N ILE A 6 7.76 -4.57 8.70
CA ILE A 6 7.72 -5.46 9.86
C ILE A 6 8.92 -6.41 9.85
N THR A 7 9.30 -6.94 8.68
CA THR A 7 10.38 -7.93 8.57
C THR A 7 11.71 -7.41 9.12
N PRO A 8 12.28 -6.28 8.66
CA PRO A 8 13.53 -5.76 9.19
C PRO A 8 13.43 -5.27 10.65
N ALA A 9 12.20 -4.98 11.13
CA ALA A 9 11.98 -4.57 12.52
C ALA A 9 12.15 -5.70 13.54
N LEU A 10 12.21 -6.97 13.10
CA LEU A 10 12.35 -8.14 13.97
C LEU A 10 13.78 -8.29 14.54
N GLY A 11 14.76 -7.56 14.04
CA GLY A 11 16.11 -7.54 14.56
C GLY A 11 17.17 -7.15 13.52
N ASP A 12 18.37 -6.77 13.98
CA ASP A 12 19.42 -6.26 13.10
C ASP A 12 19.90 -7.30 12.08
N ASN A 13 19.96 -8.57 12.44
CA ASN A 13 20.30 -9.66 11.54
C ASN A 13 19.21 -9.86 10.46
N VAL A 14 17.93 -9.70 10.80
CA VAL A 14 16.84 -9.79 9.84
C VAL A 14 16.86 -8.59 8.89
N ALA A 15 17.15 -7.39 9.40
CA ALA A 15 17.36 -6.21 8.58
C ALA A 15 18.51 -6.40 7.57
N ALA A 16 19.63 -7.02 8.01
CA ALA A 16 20.75 -7.35 7.14
C ALA A 16 20.35 -8.37 6.05
N ILE A 17 19.58 -9.39 6.39
CA ILE A 17 19.04 -10.37 5.41
C ILE A 17 18.15 -9.65 4.37
N CYS A 18 17.27 -8.76 4.81
CA CYS A 18 16.44 -7.97 3.88
C CYS A 18 17.30 -7.16 2.91
N LEU A 19 18.36 -6.51 3.43
CA LEU A 19 19.25 -5.70 2.60
C LEU A 19 19.98 -6.55 1.54
N GLU A 20 20.51 -7.72 1.93
CA GLU A 20 21.17 -8.63 0.99
C GLU A 20 20.18 -9.18 -0.04
N ALA A 21 18.94 -9.50 0.35
CA ALA A 21 17.90 -9.92 -0.57
C ALA A 21 17.55 -8.81 -1.59
N CYS A 22 17.40 -7.55 -1.13
CA CYS A 22 17.18 -6.40 -2.01
C CYS A 22 18.32 -6.22 -3.02
N LYS A 23 19.57 -6.25 -2.57
CA LYS A 23 20.77 -6.16 -3.43
C LYS A 23 20.79 -7.30 -4.47
N ALA A 24 20.55 -8.53 -4.02
CA ALA A 24 20.52 -9.70 -4.90
C ALA A 24 19.40 -9.62 -5.95
N ALA A 25 18.21 -9.15 -5.56
CA ALA A 25 17.11 -8.92 -6.48
C ALA A 25 17.47 -7.87 -7.54
N LYS A 26 18.00 -6.73 -7.13
CA LYS A 26 18.43 -5.67 -8.07
C LYS A 26 19.55 -6.13 -9.01
N ALA A 27 20.54 -6.88 -8.51
CA ALA A 27 21.62 -7.42 -9.34
C ALA A 27 21.11 -8.39 -10.43
N LYS A 28 19.93 -8.99 -10.23
CA LYS A 28 19.25 -9.87 -11.19
C LYS A 28 18.20 -9.14 -12.04
N GLY A 29 18.06 -7.83 -11.92
CA GLY A 29 17.03 -7.05 -12.61
C GLY A 29 15.60 -7.32 -12.12
N ILE A 30 15.44 -7.88 -10.92
CA ILE A 30 14.13 -8.17 -10.33
C ILE A 30 13.56 -6.90 -9.70
N THR A 31 12.30 -6.60 -9.99
CA THR A 31 11.55 -5.53 -9.34
C THR A 31 11.43 -5.79 -7.84
N VAL A 32 11.70 -4.77 -7.03
CA VAL A 32 11.56 -4.83 -5.57
C VAL A 32 10.39 -3.97 -5.14
N SER A 33 9.47 -4.54 -4.37
CA SER A 33 8.36 -3.81 -3.74
C SER A 33 8.46 -3.88 -2.23
N CYS A 34 8.01 -2.81 -1.56
CA CYS A 34 8.01 -2.70 -0.11
C CYS A 34 6.71 -2.04 0.38
N ASP A 35 6.08 -2.61 1.41
CA ASP A 35 5.11 -1.92 2.24
C ASP A 35 5.84 -1.35 3.47
N LEU A 36 5.80 -0.03 3.68
CA LEU A 36 6.50 0.63 4.79
C LEU A 36 6.02 0.12 6.15
N ASN A 37 4.73 -0.09 6.30
CA ASN A 37 4.07 -0.86 7.36
C ASN A 37 4.70 -0.67 8.74
N TYR A 38 4.86 0.60 9.17
CA TYR A 38 5.50 0.94 10.43
C TYR A 38 4.73 0.39 11.63
N ARG A 39 5.47 -0.13 12.61
CA ARG A 39 4.93 -0.65 13.87
C ARG A 39 5.73 -0.12 15.06
N ASN A 40 5.18 0.84 15.79
CA ASN A 40 5.80 1.48 16.94
C ASN A 40 6.11 0.52 18.10
N LYS A 41 5.47 -0.66 18.13
CA LYS A 41 5.75 -1.72 19.12
C LYS A 41 6.99 -2.55 18.81
N LEU A 42 7.51 -2.47 17.57
CA LEU A 42 8.68 -3.24 17.14
C LEU A 42 9.95 -2.40 17.15
N TRP A 43 9.87 -1.14 16.78
CA TRP A 43 11.02 -0.24 16.70
C TRP A 43 10.65 1.23 16.81
N SER A 44 11.65 2.09 17.11
CA SER A 44 11.44 3.53 17.12
C SER A 44 11.42 4.11 15.71
N LYS A 45 10.86 5.31 15.55
CA LYS A 45 10.84 6.05 14.27
C LYS A 45 12.25 6.29 13.74
N GLU A 46 13.19 6.61 14.62
CA GLU A 46 14.60 6.85 14.27
C GLU A 46 15.25 5.58 13.70
N LYS A 47 15.05 4.44 14.35
CA LYS A 47 15.57 3.16 13.87
C LYS A 47 14.90 2.74 12.56
N ALA A 48 13.59 2.91 12.47
CA ALA A 48 12.83 2.65 11.24
C ALA A 48 13.36 3.52 10.08
N GLY A 49 13.53 4.82 10.30
CA GLY A 49 14.06 5.75 9.30
C GLY A 49 15.46 5.39 8.81
N GLN A 50 16.34 4.96 9.72
CA GLN A 50 17.70 4.52 9.37
C GLN A 50 17.68 3.24 8.52
N VAL A 51 17.02 2.20 8.99
CA VAL A 51 16.99 0.89 8.30
C VAL A 51 16.23 0.96 6.99
N MET A 52 15.01 1.50 7.02
CA MET A 52 14.19 1.63 5.79
C MET A 52 14.81 2.61 4.79
N GLY A 53 15.52 3.64 5.26
CA GLY A 53 16.26 4.56 4.39
C GLY A 53 17.35 3.87 3.56
N GLU A 54 17.98 2.83 4.11
CA GLU A 54 18.94 2.01 3.34
C GLU A 54 18.24 1.01 2.41
N LEU A 55 17.19 0.34 2.89
CA LEU A 55 16.44 -0.65 2.10
C LEU A 55 15.72 0.01 0.90
N CYS A 56 15.14 1.18 1.10
CA CYS A 56 14.38 1.89 0.07
C CYS A 56 15.20 2.35 -1.12
N LYS A 57 16.53 2.43 -1.00
CA LYS A 57 17.44 2.67 -2.16
C LYS A 57 17.34 1.58 -3.23
N TYR A 58 16.82 0.42 -2.89
CA TYR A 58 16.68 -0.74 -3.78
C TYR A 58 15.23 -1.00 -4.20
N VAL A 59 14.27 -0.21 -3.70
CA VAL A 59 12.85 -0.42 -3.93
C VAL A 59 12.40 0.30 -5.20
N ASP A 60 11.62 -0.37 -6.03
CA ASP A 60 10.96 0.19 -7.22
C ASP A 60 9.51 0.60 -6.93
N VAL A 61 8.80 -0.16 -6.08
CA VAL A 61 7.38 0.05 -5.76
C VAL A 61 7.22 0.19 -4.26
N CYS A 62 6.81 1.37 -3.81
CA CYS A 62 6.55 1.67 -2.40
C CYS A 62 5.04 1.61 -2.13
N ILE A 63 4.65 0.87 -1.10
CA ILE A 63 3.31 0.87 -0.53
C ILE A 63 3.38 1.58 0.82
N SER A 64 2.43 2.45 1.10
CA SER A 64 2.36 3.23 2.33
C SER A 64 0.90 3.47 2.70
N ASN A 65 0.65 3.80 3.94
CA ASN A 65 -0.56 4.50 4.35
C ASN A 65 -0.26 5.99 4.57
N GLU A 66 -1.26 6.75 4.97
CA GLU A 66 -1.12 8.20 5.19
C GLU A 66 -0.17 8.58 6.32
N GLU A 67 0.07 7.69 7.30
CA GLU A 67 0.92 7.95 8.47
C GLU A 67 2.35 7.44 8.28
N ASP A 68 2.55 6.31 7.59
CA ASP A 68 3.85 5.63 7.49
C ASP A 68 4.94 6.50 6.87
N ALA A 69 4.63 7.30 5.84
CA ALA A 69 5.60 8.19 5.20
C ALA A 69 6.14 9.24 6.18
N ASN A 70 5.27 9.77 7.04
CA ASN A 70 5.67 10.70 8.09
C ASN A 70 6.42 9.98 9.22
N ASP A 71 5.92 8.85 9.67
CA ASP A 71 6.48 8.11 10.80
C ASP A 71 7.87 7.55 10.53
N VAL A 72 8.10 7.05 9.30
CA VAL A 72 9.39 6.45 8.91
C VAL A 72 10.37 7.50 8.41
N PHE A 73 9.92 8.49 7.62
CA PHE A 73 10.81 9.39 6.90
C PHE A 73 10.62 10.87 7.23
N GLY A 74 9.63 11.22 8.04
CA GLY A 74 9.26 12.62 8.30
C GLY A 74 8.65 13.32 7.09
N ILE A 75 8.19 12.56 6.08
CA ILE A 75 7.61 13.11 4.86
C ILE A 75 6.12 13.30 5.05
N LYS A 76 5.67 14.55 4.95
CA LYS A 76 4.26 14.96 5.04
C LYS A 76 3.96 16.05 4.01
N SER A 77 2.67 16.28 3.74
CA SER A 77 2.24 17.43 2.96
C SER A 77 2.43 18.74 3.72
N GLU A 78 2.72 19.82 3.02
CA GLU A 78 2.82 21.15 3.58
C GLU A 78 1.46 21.86 3.42
N GLY A 79 0.81 22.18 4.53
CA GLY A 79 -0.27 23.17 4.56
C GLY A 79 -1.70 22.68 4.39
N THR A 80 -2.02 21.45 4.75
CA THR A 80 -3.43 21.04 4.78
C THR A 80 -3.83 20.49 6.13
N GLU A 81 -4.53 21.32 6.90
CA GLU A 81 -5.47 20.80 7.88
C GLU A 81 -6.56 20.06 7.07
N VAL A 82 -6.61 18.74 7.23
CA VAL A 82 -7.69 17.93 6.67
C VAL A 82 -8.98 18.39 7.32
N THR A 83 -9.77 19.17 6.61
CA THR A 83 -11.16 19.39 6.98
C THR A 83 -11.85 18.04 6.92
N ALA A 84 -12.36 17.58 8.06
CA ALA A 84 -12.98 16.28 8.20
C ALA A 84 -14.00 16.04 7.08
N GLY A 85 -13.71 15.09 6.19
CA GLY A 85 -14.65 14.61 5.17
C GLY A 85 -14.24 14.75 3.70
N GLU A 86 -13.25 15.56 3.34
CA GLU A 86 -12.70 15.59 1.98
C GLU A 86 -11.30 15.00 1.96
N LEU A 87 -11.08 13.98 1.11
CA LEU A 87 -9.77 13.43 0.82
C LEU A 87 -8.88 14.54 0.24
N ASN A 88 -7.83 14.89 0.96
CA ASN A 88 -6.84 15.86 0.48
C ASN A 88 -5.97 15.25 -0.62
N LYS A 89 -6.50 15.12 -1.82
CA LYS A 89 -5.84 14.51 -2.97
C LYS A 89 -4.49 15.15 -3.29
N GLU A 90 -4.38 16.46 -3.19
CA GLU A 90 -3.13 17.17 -3.45
C GLU A 90 -2.06 16.87 -2.38
N GLY A 91 -2.44 16.75 -1.12
CA GLY A 91 -1.51 16.36 -0.05
C GLY A 91 -0.92 14.96 -0.25
N TYR A 92 -1.73 14.00 -0.67
CA TYR A 92 -1.25 12.64 -0.96
C TYR A 92 -0.32 12.61 -2.18
N LYS A 93 -0.65 13.36 -3.22
CA LYS A 93 0.22 13.53 -4.39
C LYS A 93 1.57 14.12 -4.00
N GLU A 94 1.58 15.18 -3.16
CA GLU A 94 2.80 15.80 -2.65
C GLU A 94 3.66 14.81 -1.85
N VAL A 95 3.06 14.00 -0.99
CA VAL A 95 3.76 12.96 -0.22
C VAL A 95 4.38 11.92 -1.16
N ALA A 96 3.62 11.42 -2.14
CA ALA A 96 4.12 10.46 -3.11
C ALA A 96 5.25 11.02 -3.97
N GLN A 97 5.14 12.28 -4.38
CA GLN A 97 6.21 13.00 -5.10
C GLN A 97 7.48 13.08 -4.25
N LYS A 98 7.39 13.54 -3.00
CA LYS A 98 8.54 13.64 -2.08
C LYS A 98 9.21 12.28 -1.83
N LEU A 99 8.41 11.20 -1.72
CA LEU A 99 8.94 9.84 -1.60
C LEU A 99 9.70 9.44 -2.88
N THR A 100 9.14 9.71 -4.04
CA THR A 100 9.75 9.43 -5.35
C THR A 100 11.04 10.23 -5.53
N ASP A 101 11.03 11.51 -5.22
CA ASP A 101 12.21 12.40 -5.35
C ASP A 101 13.35 11.95 -4.42
N ARG A 102 13.02 11.44 -3.23
CA ARG A 102 14.03 11.02 -2.26
C ARG A 102 14.65 9.66 -2.58
N PHE A 103 13.86 8.69 -3.06
CA PHE A 103 14.29 7.30 -3.20
C PHE A 103 14.32 6.78 -4.64
N GLY A 104 13.73 7.51 -5.58
CA GLY A 104 13.67 7.10 -6.98
C GLY A 104 12.63 5.99 -7.25
N PHE A 105 11.58 5.90 -6.44
CA PHE A 105 10.52 4.92 -6.66
C PHE A 105 9.86 5.13 -8.03
N LYS A 106 9.60 4.04 -8.74
CA LYS A 106 8.85 4.05 -10.00
C LYS A 106 7.35 4.20 -9.75
N LYS A 107 6.88 3.59 -8.64
CA LYS A 107 5.48 3.62 -8.22
C LYS A 107 5.40 3.86 -6.71
N VAL A 108 4.47 4.72 -6.29
CA VAL A 108 4.09 4.89 -4.90
C VAL A 108 2.59 4.68 -4.76
N ALA A 109 2.17 3.69 -3.99
CA ALA A 109 0.76 3.43 -3.70
C ALA A 109 0.45 3.81 -2.25
N ILE A 110 -0.54 4.67 -2.05
CA ILE A 110 -0.96 5.14 -0.73
C ILE A 110 -2.41 4.72 -0.49
N THR A 111 -2.64 3.93 0.56
CA THR A 111 -3.99 3.57 1.00
C THR A 111 -4.63 4.72 1.76
N LEU A 112 -5.91 4.97 1.47
CA LEU A 112 -6.70 6.07 2.00
C LEU A 112 -7.87 5.50 2.79
N ARG A 113 -7.86 5.69 4.11
CA ARG A 113 -8.88 5.16 5.00
C ARG A 113 -9.57 6.27 5.77
N THR A 114 -10.90 6.32 5.70
CA THR A 114 -11.71 7.14 6.59
C THR A 114 -12.52 6.23 7.51
N SER A 115 -12.24 6.28 8.81
CA SER A 115 -12.99 5.51 9.82
C SER A 115 -14.28 6.23 10.15
N ILE A 116 -15.42 5.58 9.93
CA ILE A 116 -16.75 6.06 10.30
C ILE A 116 -17.12 5.51 11.67
N SER A 117 -16.89 4.21 11.88
CA SER A 117 -17.07 3.50 13.13
C SER A 117 -15.98 2.44 13.30
N ALA A 118 -16.04 1.64 14.36
CA ALA A 118 -15.14 0.51 14.54
C ALA A 118 -15.23 -0.50 13.37
N ASN A 119 -16.42 -0.66 12.79
CA ASN A 119 -16.70 -1.66 11.76
C ASN A 119 -17.01 -1.06 10.39
N ASP A 120 -17.20 0.25 10.26
CA ASP A 120 -17.55 0.87 9.00
C ASP A 120 -16.46 1.86 8.58
N ASN A 121 -15.84 1.61 7.44
CA ASN A 121 -14.79 2.45 6.88
C ASN A 121 -15.11 2.81 5.42
N ARG A 122 -14.63 3.98 5.00
CA ARG A 122 -14.41 4.27 3.59
C ARG A 122 -12.99 3.87 3.23
N TRP A 123 -12.83 3.23 2.09
CA TRP A 123 -11.58 2.67 1.63
C TRP A 123 -11.31 3.02 0.18
N ALA A 124 -10.18 3.64 -0.06
CA ALA A 124 -9.70 4.01 -1.38
C ALA A 124 -8.16 3.93 -1.39
N ALA A 125 -7.55 4.21 -2.51
CA ALA A 125 -6.11 4.40 -2.60
C ALA A 125 -5.74 5.31 -3.78
N MET A 126 -4.49 5.75 -3.77
CA MET A 126 -3.86 6.48 -4.85
C MET A 126 -2.61 5.73 -5.31
N LEU A 127 -2.39 5.67 -6.62
CA LEU A 127 -1.12 5.28 -7.24
C LEU A 127 -0.48 6.52 -7.87
N TYR A 128 0.79 6.75 -7.56
CA TYR A 128 1.62 7.75 -8.21
C TYR A 128 2.65 7.05 -9.09
N GLU A 129 2.68 7.39 -10.37
CA GLU A 129 3.58 6.81 -11.38
C GLU A 129 3.84 7.84 -12.47
N ASP A 130 5.08 7.99 -12.89
CA ASP A 130 5.52 8.88 -13.98
C ASP A 130 4.99 10.32 -13.85
N GLY A 131 4.99 10.86 -12.62
CA GLY A 131 4.52 12.22 -12.34
C GLY A 131 3.00 12.39 -12.30
N GLN A 132 2.23 11.31 -12.45
CA GLN A 132 0.77 11.32 -12.47
C GLN A 132 0.18 10.58 -11.28
N SER A 133 -1.00 11.02 -10.84
CA SER A 133 -1.74 10.42 -9.73
C SER A 133 -3.04 9.81 -10.21
N TYR A 134 -3.27 8.56 -9.86
CA TYR A 134 -4.45 7.76 -10.20
C TYR A 134 -5.18 7.40 -8.91
N PHE A 135 -6.41 7.84 -8.77
CA PHE A 135 -7.23 7.57 -7.58
C PHE A 135 -8.24 6.48 -7.89
N SER A 136 -8.36 5.50 -6.99
CA SER A 136 -9.40 4.48 -7.10
C SER A 136 -10.77 5.04 -6.75
N LYS A 137 -11.81 4.26 -7.05
CA LYS A 137 -13.12 4.42 -6.43
C LYS A 137 -13.00 4.30 -4.91
N GLU A 138 -13.92 4.95 -4.21
CA GLU A 138 -14.07 4.80 -2.78
C GLU A 138 -15.15 3.76 -2.48
N TYR A 139 -14.84 2.79 -1.61
CA TYR A 139 -15.77 1.77 -1.15
C TYR A 139 -16.18 2.05 0.29
N LEU A 140 -17.50 2.02 0.56
CA LEU A 140 -18.02 1.95 1.91
C LEU A 140 -18.06 0.47 2.33
N MET A 141 -17.29 0.12 3.35
CA MET A 141 -17.15 -1.27 3.80
C MET A 141 -17.70 -1.45 5.20
N HIS A 142 -18.39 -2.56 5.44
CA HIS A 142 -18.58 -3.13 6.77
C HIS A 142 -17.52 -4.20 7.01
N ILE A 143 -16.67 -4.00 8.00
CA ILE A 143 -15.50 -4.86 8.26
C ILE A 143 -15.93 -6.05 9.10
N VAL A 144 -15.79 -7.25 8.57
CA VAL A 144 -15.89 -8.52 9.28
C VAL A 144 -14.56 -8.82 9.97
N ASP A 145 -13.45 -8.73 9.22
CA ASP A 145 -12.11 -8.86 9.75
C ASP A 145 -11.14 -7.96 8.99
N ARG A 146 -10.34 -7.17 9.73
CA ARG A 146 -9.39 -6.24 9.12
C ARG A 146 -7.97 -6.80 8.95
N VAL A 147 -7.68 -7.95 9.58
CA VAL A 147 -6.36 -8.58 9.47
C VAL A 147 -6.13 -9.04 8.02
N GLY A 148 -4.95 -8.75 7.46
CA GLY A 148 -4.62 -9.08 6.06
C GLY A 148 -5.19 -8.12 5.01
N GLY A 149 -5.93 -7.07 5.40
CA GLY A 149 -6.47 -6.08 4.45
C GLY A 149 -5.36 -5.33 3.69
N GLY A 150 -4.29 -4.92 4.39
CA GLY A 150 -3.10 -4.30 3.78
C GLY A 150 -2.34 -5.27 2.89
N ASP A 151 -2.14 -6.52 3.37
CA ASP A 151 -1.45 -7.57 2.59
C ASP A 151 -2.22 -7.91 1.31
N SER A 152 -3.56 -7.92 1.37
CA SER A 152 -4.41 -8.11 0.19
C SER A 152 -4.32 -6.94 -0.80
N PHE A 153 -4.19 -5.72 -0.30
CA PHE A 153 -3.92 -4.56 -1.16
C PHE A 153 -2.57 -4.72 -1.87
N GLY A 154 -1.51 -5.03 -1.11
CA GLY A 154 -0.16 -5.27 -1.65
C GLY A 154 -0.13 -6.40 -2.66
N GLY A 155 -0.78 -7.53 -2.34
CA GLY A 155 -0.91 -8.67 -3.25
C GLY A 155 -1.66 -8.33 -4.53
N GLY A 156 -2.76 -7.58 -4.42
CA GLY A 156 -3.53 -7.09 -5.58
C GLY A 156 -2.72 -6.13 -6.46
N LEU A 157 -1.97 -5.21 -5.85
CA LEU A 157 -1.08 -4.28 -6.56
C LEU A 157 0.01 -5.04 -7.33
N ILE A 158 0.68 -5.98 -6.66
CA ILE A 158 1.72 -6.81 -7.28
C ILE A 158 1.15 -7.65 -8.43
N TYR A 159 -0.02 -8.27 -8.23
CA TYR A 159 -0.69 -9.03 -9.26
C TYR A 159 -0.96 -8.18 -10.51
N ALA A 160 -1.54 -7.00 -10.33
CA ALA A 160 -1.84 -6.10 -11.44
C ALA A 160 -0.58 -5.64 -12.17
N CYS A 161 0.49 -5.31 -11.44
CA CYS A 161 1.79 -4.96 -12.04
C CYS A 161 2.40 -6.13 -12.84
N LEU A 162 2.28 -7.37 -12.38
CA LEU A 162 2.80 -8.56 -13.07
C LEU A 162 1.97 -8.96 -14.30
N ASN A 163 0.76 -8.45 -14.41
CA ASN A 163 -0.15 -8.68 -15.53
C ASN A 163 -0.31 -7.45 -16.44
N ASP A 164 0.63 -6.50 -16.35
CA ASP A 164 0.72 -5.31 -17.21
C ASP A 164 -0.56 -4.46 -17.25
N TYR A 165 -1.27 -4.34 -16.12
CA TYR A 165 -2.43 -3.46 -16.01
C TYR A 165 -1.96 -2.00 -16.12
N ASP A 166 -2.77 -1.16 -16.79
CA ASP A 166 -2.55 0.28 -16.75
C ASP A 166 -2.67 0.83 -15.31
N PRO A 167 -2.11 2.02 -15.02
CA PRO A 167 -2.05 2.54 -13.65
C PRO A 167 -3.42 2.69 -12.97
N GLN A 168 -4.46 3.12 -13.72
CA GLN A 168 -5.80 3.26 -13.15
C GLN A 168 -6.41 1.90 -12.82
N SER A 169 -6.31 0.93 -13.72
CA SER A 169 -6.77 -0.45 -13.49
C SER A 169 -5.99 -1.14 -12.36
N THR A 170 -4.69 -0.83 -12.23
CA THR A 170 -3.84 -1.35 -11.15
C THR A 170 -4.36 -0.93 -9.78
N ILE A 171 -4.65 0.36 -9.58
CA ILE A 171 -5.09 0.84 -8.26
C ILE A 171 -6.53 0.41 -7.96
N GLU A 172 -7.42 0.36 -8.95
CA GLU A 172 -8.78 -0.16 -8.80
C GLU A 172 -8.78 -1.63 -8.38
N PHE A 173 -7.94 -2.46 -9.00
CA PHE A 173 -7.81 -3.88 -8.68
C PHE A 173 -7.27 -4.07 -7.25
N ALA A 174 -6.22 -3.35 -6.87
CA ALA A 174 -5.62 -3.44 -5.54
C ALA A 174 -6.61 -3.07 -4.42
N VAL A 175 -7.37 -1.99 -4.60
CA VAL A 175 -8.38 -1.56 -3.64
C VAL A 175 -9.54 -2.54 -3.56
N ALA A 176 -10.00 -3.07 -4.70
CA ALA A 176 -11.09 -4.06 -4.73
C ALA A 176 -10.68 -5.37 -4.02
N ALA A 177 -9.45 -5.86 -4.23
CA ALA A 177 -8.92 -7.02 -3.55
C ALA A 177 -8.91 -6.85 -2.03
N SER A 178 -8.43 -5.69 -1.56
CA SER A 178 -8.43 -5.33 -0.15
C SER A 178 -9.84 -5.19 0.42
N CYS A 179 -10.75 -4.54 -0.33
CA CYS A 179 -12.14 -4.37 0.08
C CYS A 179 -12.83 -5.73 0.31
N LEU A 180 -12.68 -6.67 -0.63
CA LEU A 180 -13.24 -8.02 -0.51
C LEU A 180 -12.63 -8.78 0.68
N LYS A 181 -11.33 -8.63 0.95
CA LYS A 181 -10.68 -9.26 2.11
C LYS A 181 -11.35 -8.86 3.43
N HIS A 182 -11.74 -7.60 3.57
CA HIS A 182 -12.38 -7.13 4.81
C HIS A 182 -13.75 -7.79 5.09
N SER A 183 -14.35 -8.47 4.11
CA SER A 183 -15.59 -9.24 4.26
C SER A 183 -15.37 -10.72 4.61
N VAL A 184 -14.10 -11.16 4.71
CA VAL A 184 -13.70 -12.54 4.97
C VAL A 184 -13.04 -12.64 6.34
N GLU A 185 -13.44 -13.62 7.16
CA GLU A 185 -12.81 -13.90 8.45
C GLU A 185 -11.39 -14.46 8.26
N GLY A 186 -10.51 -14.17 9.22
CA GLY A 186 -9.11 -14.58 9.22
C GLY A 186 -8.24 -13.66 8.36
N ASP A 187 -6.97 -13.98 8.23
CA ASP A 187 -5.95 -13.15 7.57
C ASP A 187 -5.75 -13.47 6.07
N PHE A 188 -6.24 -14.63 5.62
CA PHE A 188 -6.15 -15.03 4.21
C PHE A 188 -7.19 -14.33 3.34
N ASN A 189 -6.74 -13.84 2.17
CA ASN A 189 -7.66 -13.41 1.13
C ASN A 189 -8.11 -14.64 0.32
N MET A 190 -9.39 -15.00 0.45
CA MET A 190 -9.99 -16.17 -0.20
C MET A 190 -10.83 -15.81 -1.43
N VAL A 191 -10.55 -14.67 -2.05
CA VAL A 191 -11.28 -14.22 -3.24
C VAL A 191 -10.51 -14.55 -4.52
N SER A 192 -11.24 -14.81 -5.58
CA SER A 192 -10.68 -15.04 -6.91
C SER A 192 -10.40 -13.74 -7.66
N VAL A 193 -9.53 -13.82 -8.66
CA VAL A 193 -9.25 -12.69 -9.57
C VAL A 193 -10.52 -12.18 -10.25
N ASP A 194 -11.44 -13.07 -10.61
CA ASP A 194 -12.69 -12.69 -11.29
C ASP A 194 -13.63 -11.92 -10.37
N GLU A 195 -13.71 -12.28 -9.08
CA GLU A 195 -14.45 -11.52 -8.08
C GLU A 195 -13.87 -10.12 -7.89
N VAL A 196 -12.54 -10.01 -7.82
CA VAL A 196 -11.86 -8.71 -7.72
C VAL A 196 -12.13 -7.86 -8.97
N LYS A 197 -12.00 -8.41 -10.18
CA LYS A 197 -12.30 -7.71 -11.43
C LYS A 197 -13.75 -7.24 -11.50
N LYS A 198 -14.67 -8.05 -11.03
CA LYS A 198 -16.09 -7.74 -11.00
C LYS A 198 -16.37 -6.53 -10.10
N LEU A 199 -15.82 -6.53 -8.89
CA LEU A 199 -15.96 -5.40 -7.97
C LEU A 199 -15.27 -4.14 -8.52
N ALA A 200 -14.06 -4.25 -9.04
CA ALA A 200 -13.32 -3.14 -9.66
C ALA A 200 -14.09 -2.55 -10.85
N GLY A 201 -14.79 -3.40 -11.63
CA GLY A 201 -15.67 -2.98 -12.74
C GLY A 201 -16.96 -2.30 -12.31
N GLY A 202 -17.28 -2.24 -11.01
CA GLY A 202 -18.45 -1.55 -10.45
C GLY A 202 -19.64 -2.44 -10.12
N ASP A 203 -19.56 -3.75 -10.32
CA ASP A 203 -20.62 -4.69 -9.91
C ASP A 203 -20.47 -5.07 -8.43
N ALA A 204 -21.08 -4.28 -7.56
CA ALA A 204 -21.16 -4.54 -6.11
C ALA A 204 -22.39 -5.35 -5.71
N SER A 205 -23.06 -6.05 -6.66
CA SER A 205 -24.34 -6.73 -6.39
C SER A 205 -24.24 -7.92 -5.42
N GLY A 206 -23.02 -8.39 -5.12
CA GLY A 206 -22.80 -9.54 -4.23
C GLY A 206 -23.37 -10.86 -4.75
N ARG A 207 -23.83 -10.90 -6.01
CA ARG A 207 -24.38 -12.12 -6.60
C ARG A 207 -23.26 -13.14 -6.85
N VAL A 208 -23.31 -14.24 -6.14
CA VAL A 208 -22.48 -15.42 -6.43
C VAL A 208 -22.94 -15.99 -7.78
N GLN A 209 -22.06 -15.98 -8.77
CA GLN A 209 -22.30 -16.77 -9.99
C GLN A 209 -22.01 -18.23 -9.67
N ARG A 210 -23.02 -19.06 -9.73
CA ARG A 210 -22.93 -20.52 -9.63
C ARG A 210 -22.70 -21.11 -10.99
#